data_098a3fedb493e0ba0ad152d82c5384fb
#
_entry.id   098a3fedb493e0ba0ad152d82c5384fb
#
_cell.length_a   1.000
_cell.length_b   1.000
_cell.length_c   1.000
_cell.angle_alpha   90.00
_cell.angle_beta   90.00
_cell.angle_gamma   90.00
#
_symmetry.space_group_name_H-M   'P 1'
#
loop_
_entity.id
_entity.type
_entity.pdbx_description
1 polymer ?
#
loop_
_entity_poly.entity_id
_entity_poly.type
_entity_poly.pdbx_seq_one_letter_code
_entity_poly.pdbx_strand_id
1 'polypeptide(L)'
;DLAALRFQACRHGLTLPLHLRDTSPYARERIDLCRSTTVQADPVHLDEYAAGASIPSKPSPPTAIGRLAEEKKWDAVHDHVLADVLTTSIIALRWLSAMGEIACDRERSADAIAEASLAAFPESQFLKRDFKPWARDQLRSAGLGGTVYRIEEIA
;
A
#
# COMPACT_ATOMS: atom_id res chain seq x y z
N ASP A 1 11.12 -10.81 -3.90
CA ASP A 1 9.87 -11.30 -4.52
C ASP A 1 9.92 -11.26 -6.05
N LEU A 2 10.46 -10.21 -6.70
CA LEU A 2 10.62 -10.18 -8.17
C LEU A 2 11.54 -11.29 -8.69
N ALA A 3 12.57 -11.65 -7.95
CA ALA A 3 13.44 -12.76 -8.31
C ALA A 3 12.69 -14.10 -8.32
N ALA A 4 11.82 -14.32 -7.34
CA ALA A 4 10.97 -15.50 -7.27
C ALA A 4 9.97 -15.56 -8.44
N LEU A 5 9.33 -14.43 -8.77
CA LEU A 5 8.43 -14.33 -9.93
C LEU A 5 9.14 -14.66 -11.24
N ARG A 6 10.35 -14.13 -11.45
CA ARG A 6 11.17 -14.41 -12.65
C ARG A 6 11.56 -15.89 -12.72
N PHE A 7 11.95 -16.46 -11.59
CA PHE A 7 12.26 -17.89 -11.51
C PHE A 7 11.05 -18.76 -11.87
N GLN A 8 9.87 -18.43 -11.31
CA GLN A 8 8.63 -19.16 -11.62
C GLN A 8 8.23 -18.97 -13.09
N ALA A 9 8.38 -17.78 -13.65
CA ALA A 9 8.12 -17.57 -15.06
C ALA A 9 9.03 -18.44 -15.96
N CYS A 10 10.34 -18.50 -15.64
CA CYS A 10 11.26 -19.38 -16.33
C CYS A 10 10.84 -20.86 -16.18
N ARG A 11 10.52 -21.30 -14.96
CA ARG A 11 10.12 -22.68 -14.69
C ARG A 11 8.87 -23.11 -15.45
N HIS A 12 7.92 -22.19 -15.62
CA HIS A 12 6.63 -22.48 -16.26
C HIS A 12 6.53 -22.00 -17.70
N GLY A 13 7.63 -21.50 -18.30
CA GLY A 13 7.63 -21.01 -19.68
C GLY A 13 6.74 -19.79 -19.92
N LEU A 14 6.53 -18.97 -18.88
CA LEU A 14 5.68 -17.78 -18.95
C LEU A 14 6.47 -16.54 -19.37
N THR A 15 5.86 -15.72 -20.21
CA THR A 15 6.44 -14.45 -20.62
C THR A 15 6.06 -13.36 -19.60
N LEU A 16 7.09 -12.73 -19.00
CA LEU A 16 6.87 -11.62 -18.08
C LEU A 16 6.48 -10.33 -18.81
N PRO A 17 5.62 -9.50 -18.21
CA PRO A 17 5.39 -8.12 -18.66
C PRO A 17 6.71 -7.32 -18.69
N LEU A 18 6.79 -6.29 -19.55
CA LEU A 18 8.01 -5.50 -19.75
C LEU A 18 8.58 -4.92 -18.44
N HIS A 19 7.71 -4.36 -17.59
CA HIS A 19 8.11 -3.76 -16.31
C HIS A 19 8.70 -4.75 -15.31
N LEU A 20 8.50 -6.06 -15.50
CA LEU A 20 9.10 -7.11 -14.66
C LEU A 20 10.37 -7.73 -15.26
N ARG A 21 10.71 -7.40 -16.53
CA ARG A 21 11.89 -7.93 -17.22
C ARG A 21 13.17 -7.21 -16.83
N ASP A 22 13.10 -5.88 -16.68
CA ASP A 22 14.26 -5.09 -16.32
C ASP A 22 14.72 -5.42 -14.90
N THR A 23 15.99 -5.75 -14.77
CA THR A 23 16.64 -6.08 -13.49
C THR A 23 17.25 -4.85 -12.83
N SER A 24 17.31 -3.72 -13.54
CA SER A 24 17.86 -2.47 -12.99
C SER A 24 17.06 -1.99 -11.79
N PRO A 25 17.71 -1.63 -10.68
CA PRO A 25 17.03 -0.99 -9.54
C PRO A 25 16.49 0.40 -9.89
N TYR A 26 16.94 0.98 -11.02
CA TYR A 26 16.55 2.31 -11.51
C TYR A 26 15.61 2.25 -12.72
N ALA A 27 14.97 1.11 -12.97
CA ALA A 27 13.98 0.98 -14.03
C ALA A 27 12.83 1.97 -13.82
N ARG A 28 12.53 2.77 -14.86
CA ARG A 28 11.47 3.81 -14.79
C ARG A 28 10.07 3.22 -14.63
N GLU A 29 9.89 2.00 -15.11
CA GLU A 29 8.61 1.27 -15.07
C GLU A 29 8.32 0.67 -13.69
N ARG A 30 9.24 0.85 -12.74
CA ARG A 30 9.17 0.24 -11.42
C ARG A 30 9.79 1.12 -10.37
N ILE A 31 9.11 1.29 -9.26
CA ILE A 31 9.63 1.96 -8.07
C ILE A 31 9.83 0.91 -6.97
N ASP A 32 11.07 0.78 -6.51
CA ASP A 32 11.37 0.03 -5.30
C ASP A 32 11.24 1.01 -4.11
N LEU A 33 10.06 1.02 -3.49
CA LEU A 33 9.76 1.94 -2.39
C LEU A 33 10.69 1.72 -1.20
N CYS A 34 11.07 0.49 -0.90
CA CYS A 34 11.99 0.19 0.18
C CYS A 34 13.33 0.92 -0.02
N ARG A 35 13.88 0.88 -1.23
CA ARG A 35 15.12 1.59 -1.56
C ARG A 35 14.94 3.09 -1.71
N SER A 36 13.81 3.51 -2.29
CA SER A 36 13.54 4.93 -2.52
C SER A 36 13.32 5.72 -1.23
N THR A 37 12.82 5.07 -0.19
CA THR A 37 12.52 5.71 1.10
C THR A 37 13.66 5.64 2.11
N THR A 38 14.59 4.69 1.97
CA THR A 38 15.67 4.46 2.97
C THR A 38 17.04 4.99 2.56
N VAL A 39 17.24 5.32 1.29
CA VAL A 39 18.49 5.85 0.68
C VAL A 39 19.73 5.05 1.08
N GLN A 40 20.34 5.25 2.23
CA GLN A 40 21.53 4.54 2.70
C GLN A 40 21.35 3.92 4.10
N ALA A 41 20.14 3.98 4.64
CA ALA A 41 19.80 3.35 5.92
C ALA A 41 19.39 1.88 5.74
N ASP A 42 19.28 1.17 6.87
CA ASP A 42 18.71 -0.18 6.87
C ASP A 42 17.27 -0.15 6.35
N PRO A 43 16.87 -1.15 5.55
CA PRO A 43 15.51 -1.22 5.02
C PRO A 43 14.48 -1.27 6.15
N VAL A 44 13.55 -0.33 6.15
CA VAL A 44 12.41 -0.34 7.06
C VAL A 44 11.38 -1.34 6.57
N HIS A 45 10.88 -2.19 7.45
CA HIS A 45 9.81 -3.12 7.10
C HIS A 45 8.50 -2.39 6.77
N LEU A 46 7.71 -2.95 5.84
CA LEU A 46 6.46 -2.33 5.37
C LEU A 46 5.53 -1.97 6.54
N ASP A 47 5.42 -2.84 7.54
CA ASP A 47 4.56 -2.62 8.71
C ASP A 47 5.04 -1.47 9.59
N GLU A 48 6.35 -1.31 9.76
CA GLU A 48 6.95 -0.21 10.51
C GLU A 48 6.74 1.12 9.79
N TYR A 49 6.95 1.13 8.46
CA TYR A 49 6.67 2.31 7.65
C TYR A 49 5.20 2.69 7.68
N ALA A 50 4.32 1.71 7.54
CA ALA A 50 2.88 1.91 7.61
C ALA A 50 2.44 2.48 8.97
N ALA A 51 2.97 1.93 10.07
CA ALA A 51 2.70 2.42 11.41
C ALA A 51 3.16 3.87 11.59
N GLY A 52 4.39 4.21 11.16
CA GLY A 52 4.90 5.58 11.19
C GLY A 52 4.10 6.56 10.34
N ALA A 53 3.50 6.08 9.26
CA ALA A 53 2.66 6.86 8.34
C ALA A 53 1.16 6.82 8.68
N SER A 54 0.76 6.14 9.76
CA SER A 54 -0.63 5.90 10.18
C SER A 54 -1.49 5.28 9.07
N ILE A 55 -0.93 4.29 8.37
CA ILE A 55 -1.62 3.53 7.32
C ILE A 55 -1.94 2.13 7.87
N PRO A 56 -3.16 1.59 7.69
CA PRO A 56 -3.47 0.22 8.05
C PRO A 56 -2.54 -0.77 7.34
N SER A 57 -2.02 -1.75 8.08
CA SER A 57 -1.16 -2.80 7.55
C SER A 57 -1.72 -4.19 7.85
N LYS A 58 -0.90 -5.21 7.64
CA LYS A 58 -1.29 -6.62 7.77
C LYS A 58 -2.05 -6.94 9.05
N PRO A 59 -3.16 -7.72 8.95
CA PRO A 59 -3.92 -8.15 10.12
C PRO A 59 -3.21 -9.23 10.95
N SER A 60 -2.12 -9.81 10.44
CA SER A 60 -1.37 -10.87 11.09
C SER A 60 0.13 -10.79 10.79
N PRO A 61 1.00 -11.32 11.65
CA PRO A 61 2.44 -11.30 11.39
C PRO A 61 2.79 -12.12 10.13
N PRO A 62 3.85 -11.74 9.38
CA PRO A 62 4.27 -12.41 8.13
C PRO A 62 4.52 -13.92 8.31
N THR A 63 4.97 -14.34 9.48
CA THR A 63 5.22 -15.73 9.83
C THR A 63 3.95 -16.60 9.92
N ALA A 64 2.77 -15.97 10.01
CA ALA A 64 1.50 -16.70 10.10
C ALA A 64 1.02 -17.22 8.74
N ILE A 65 1.48 -16.66 7.61
CA ILE A 65 0.97 -16.98 6.27
C ILE A 65 1.12 -18.45 5.92
N GLY A 66 2.28 -19.05 6.18
CA GLY A 66 2.50 -20.47 5.91
C GLY A 66 1.47 -21.35 6.62
N ARG A 67 1.26 -21.12 7.92
CA ARG A 67 0.26 -21.83 8.71
C ARG A 67 -1.18 -21.60 8.22
N LEU A 68 -1.54 -20.37 7.88
CA LEU A 68 -2.86 -20.06 7.34
C LEU A 68 -3.13 -20.81 6.03
N ALA A 69 -2.12 -20.91 5.16
CA ALA A 69 -2.22 -21.64 3.91
C ALA A 69 -2.33 -23.16 4.14
N GLU A 70 -1.56 -23.73 5.07
CA GLU A 70 -1.66 -25.14 5.47
C GLU A 70 -3.03 -25.48 6.07
N GLU A 71 -3.57 -24.57 6.88
CA GLU A 71 -4.91 -24.67 7.47
C GLU A 71 -6.04 -24.35 6.46
N LYS A 72 -5.71 -24.05 5.20
CA LYS A 72 -6.65 -23.67 4.12
C LYS A 72 -7.52 -22.47 4.45
N LYS A 73 -7.04 -21.57 5.30
CA LYS A 73 -7.71 -20.29 5.65
C LYS A 73 -7.44 -19.23 4.58
N TRP A 74 -7.91 -19.50 3.38
CA TRP A 74 -7.62 -18.69 2.19
C TRP A 74 -8.10 -17.25 2.31
N ASP A 75 -9.24 -17.01 2.97
CA ASP A 75 -9.75 -15.64 3.18
C ASP A 75 -8.76 -14.80 4.01
N ALA A 76 -8.16 -15.39 5.05
CA ALA A 76 -7.16 -14.70 5.85
C ALA A 76 -5.85 -14.49 5.06
N VAL A 77 -5.46 -15.42 4.19
CA VAL A 77 -4.32 -15.25 3.28
C VAL A 77 -4.58 -14.13 2.29
N HIS A 78 -5.79 -14.09 1.71
CA HIS A 78 -6.19 -13.02 0.77
C HIS A 78 -6.20 -11.65 1.45
N ASP A 79 -6.76 -11.53 2.66
CA ASP A 79 -6.76 -10.29 3.43
C ASP A 79 -5.32 -9.81 3.73
N HIS A 80 -4.41 -10.73 4.04
CA HIS A 80 -3.01 -10.38 4.26
C HIS A 80 -2.32 -9.84 3.00
N VAL A 81 -2.50 -10.52 1.86
CA VAL A 81 -1.94 -10.07 0.57
C VAL A 81 -2.55 -8.75 0.15
N LEU A 82 -3.86 -8.60 0.32
CA LEU A 82 -4.58 -7.36 0.00
C LEU A 82 -4.09 -6.19 0.85
N ALA A 83 -3.85 -6.41 2.15
CA ALA A 83 -3.26 -5.41 3.03
C ALA A 83 -1.88 -4.95 2.52
N ASP A 84 -0.99 -5.88 2.13
CA ASP A 84 0.31 -5.54 1.57
C ASP A 84 0.20 -4.68 0.31
N VAL A 85 -0.68 -5.07 -0.61
CA VAL A 85 -0.90 -4.33 -1.87
C VAL A 85 -1.43 -2.93 -1.59
N LEU A 86 -2.45 -2.79 -0.75
CA LEU A 86 -3.09 -1.50 -0.47
C LEU A 86 -2.16 -0.57 0.33
N THR A 87 -1.49 -1.08 1.35
CA THR A 87 -0.50 -0.32 2.12
C THR A 87 0.60 0.22 1.21
N THR A 88 1.17 -0.65 0.37
CA THR A 88 2.20 -0.28 -0.62
C THR A 88 1.68 0.77 -1.60
N SER A 89 0.44 0.64 -2.07
CA SER A 89 -0.18 1.60 -3.00
C SER A 89 -0.34 2.99 -2.37
N ILE A 90 -0.76 3.07 -1.12
CA ILE A 90 -0.88 4.36 -0.41
C ILE A 90 0.49 4.99 -0.18
N ILE A 91 1.50 4.20 0.21
CA ILE A 91 2.88 4.70 0.36
C ILE A 91 3.39 5.23 -0.98
N ALA A 92 3.16 4.50 -2.08
CA ALA A 92 3.55 4.91 -3.42
C ALA A 92 2.90 6.24 -3.83
N LEU A 93 1.60 6.39 -3.61
CA LEU A 93 0.88 7.64 -3.90
C LEU A 93 1.45 8.81 -3.11
N ARG A 94 1.69 8.64 -1.81
CA ARG A 94 2.26 9.68 -0.96
C ARG A 94 3.67 10.06 -1.39
N TRP A 95 4.49 9.06 -1.72
CA TRP A 95 5.86 9.26 -2.17
C TRP A 95 5.91 9.97 -3.53
N LEU A 96 5.16 9.48 -4.53
CA LEU A 96 5.10 10.10 -5.87
C LEU A 96 4.58 11.54 -5.81
N SER A 97 3.58 11.81 -4.99
CA SER A 97 3.04 13.15 -4.77
C SER A 97 4.07 14.06 -4.11
N ALA A 98 4.81 13.55 -3.10
CA ALA A 98 5.86 14.31 -2.42
C ALA A 98 7.05 14.63 -3.32
N MET A 99 7.37 13.74 -4.27
CA MET A 99 8.42 13.95 -5.28
C MET A 99 7.97 14.83 -6.46
N GLY A 100 6.68 15.22 -6.51
CA GLY A 100 6.15 16.02 -7.62
C GLY A 100 5.94 15.23 -8.92
N GLU A 101 6.03 13.89 -8.87
CA GLU A 101 5.86 13.02 -10.02
C GLU A 101 4.39 12.91 -10.45
N ILE A 102 3.47 13.07 -9.50
CA ILE A 102 2.03 13.09 -9.74
C ILE A 102 1.36 14.21 -8.96
N ALA A 103 0.33 14.82 -9.55
CA ALA A 103 -0.59 15.71 -8.86
C ALA A 103 -1.84 14.91 -8.49
N CYS A 104 -2.04 14.61 -7.21
CA CYS A 104 -3.23 13.92 -6.74
C CYS A 104 -3.70 14.46 -5.39
N ASP A 105 -5.01 14.41 -5.19
CA ASP A 105 -5.63 14.55 -3.86
C ASP A 105 -5.46 13.18 -3.16
N ARG A 106 -4.55 13.12 -2.20
CA ARG A 106 -4.14 11.87 -1.54
C ARG A 106 -5.27 11.22 -0.77
N GLU A 107 -6.08 12.03 -0.09
CA GLU A 107 -7.17 11.57 0.75
C GLU A 107 -8.34 11.07 -0.10
N ARG A 108 -8.72 11.78 -1.17
CA ARG A 108 -9.71 11.32 -2.14
C ARG A 108 -9.23 10.09 -2.90
N SER A 109 -7.95 10.03 -3.25
CA SER A 109 -7.38 8.84 -3.91
C SER A 109 -7.42 7.62 -3.00
N ALA A 110 -7.12 7.78 -1.72
CA ALA A 110 -7.21 6.69 -0.75
C ALA A 110 -8.65 6.18 -0.58
N ASP A 111 -9.63 7.09 -0.50
CA ASP A 111 -11.04 6.73 -0.41
C ASP A 111 -11.53 6.02 -1.68
N ALA A 112 -11.16 6.51 -2.86
CA ALA A 112 -11.50 5.89 -4.14
C ALA A 112 -10.89 4.47 -4.27
N ILE A 113 -9.63 4.27 -3.84
CA ILE A 113 -8.99 2.96 -3.78
C ILE A 113 -9.76 2.03 -2.83
N ALA A 114 -10.16 2.52 -1.66
CA ALA A 114 -10.92 1.73 -0.69
C ALA A 114 -12.28 1.29 -1.24
N GLU A 115 -13.02 2.19 -1.90
CA GLU A 115 -14.31 1.87 -2.52
C GLU A 115 -14.16 0.87 -3.67
N ALA A 116 -13.21 1.08 -4.58
CA ALA A 116 -12.96 0.17 -5.69
C ALA A 116 -12.50 -1.22 -5.20
N SER A 117 -11.64 -1.26 -4.19
CA SER A 117 -11.17 -2.51 -3.61
C SER A 117 -12.29 -3.27 -2.91
N LEU A 118 -13.16 -2.59 -2.17
CA LEU A 118 -14.29 -3.24 -1.52
C LEU A 118 -15.33 -3.75 -2.53
N ALA A 119 -15.52 -3.06 -3.64
CA ALA A 119 -16.37 -3.54 -4.73
C ALA A 119 -15.81 -4.81 -5.38
N ALA A 120 -14.48 -4.92 -5.52
CA ALA A 120 -13.80 -6.09 -6.08
C ALA A 120 -13.69 -7.26 -5.09
N PHE A 121 -13.56 -6.97 -3.79
CA PHE A 121 -13.35 -7.95 -2.72
C PHE A 121 -14.35 -7.73 -1.57
N PRO A 122 -15.65 -7.92 -1.82
CA PRO A 122 -16.71 -7.57 -0.86
C PRO A 122 -16.67 -8.39 0.44
N GLU A 123 -15.99 -9.53 0.46
CA GLU A 123 -15.90 -10.38 1.65
C GLU A 123 -14.69 -10.07 2.53
N SER A 124 -13.74 -9.24 2.06
CA SER A 124 -12.54 -8.88 2.82
C SER A 124 -12.88 -8.22 4.17
N GLN A 125 -12.41 -8.80 5.24
CA GLN A 125 -12.55 -8.24 6.59
C GLN A 125 -11.61 -7.06 6.81
N PHE A 126 -10.39 -7.14 6.26
CA PHE A 126 -9.43 -6.03 6.29
C PHE A 126 -10.00 -4.76 5.67
N LEU A 127 -10.62 -4.87 4.50
CA LEU A 127 -11.26 -3.72 3.86
C LEU A 127 -12.41 -3.14 4.69
N LYS A 128 -13.28 -4.00 5.23
CA LYS A 128 -14.47 -3.57 5.97
C LYS A 128 -14.13 -2.91 7.31
N ARG A 129 -13.16 -3.46 8.04
CA ARG A 129 -12.87 -3.08 9.43
C ARG A 129 -11.75 -2.06 9.57
N ASP A 130 -10.76 -2.12 8.68
CA ASP A 130 -9.52 -1.36 8.85
C ASP A 130 -9.34 -0.31 7.75
N PHE A 131 -9.24 -0.74 6.49
CA PHE A 131 -8.79 0.13 5.42
C PHE A 131 -9.84 1.17 5.00
N LYS A 132 -11.09 0.77 4.78
CA LYS A 132 -12.16 1.71 4.37
C LYS A 132 -12.52 2.72 5.47
N PRO A 133 -12.69 2.33 6.75
CA PRO A 133 -12.87 3.30 7.83
C PRO A 133 -11.73 4.31 7.91
N TRP A 134 -10.48 3.82 7.85
CA TRP A 134 -9.30 4.68 7.84
C TRP A 134 -9.32 5.69 6.68
N ALA A 135 -9.56 5.24 5.44
CA ALA A 135 -9.57 6.11 4.26
C ALA A 135 -10.64 7.22 4.38
N ARG A 136 -11.83 6.87 4.87
CA ARG A 136 -12.90 7.84 5.15
C ARG A 136 -12.53 8.84 6.24
N ASP A 137 -11.85 8.40 7.28
CA ASP A 137 -11.41 9.30 8.36
C ASP A 137 -10.31 10.25 7.87
N GLN A 138 -9.40 9.79 7.00
CA GLN A 138 -8.41 10.67 6.35
C GLN A 138 -9.12 11.75 5.52
N LEU A 139 -10.09 11.37 4.68
CA LEU A 139 -10.85 12.30 3.85
C LEU A 139 -11.65 13.31 4.70
N ARG A 140 -12.29 12.84 5.77
CA ARG A 140 -13.03 13.70 6.70
C ARG A 140 -12.11 14.69 7.40
N SER A 141 -10.96 14.23 7.89
CA SER A 141 -9.98 15.07 8.57
C SER A 141 -9.39 16.14 7.66
N ALA A 142 -9.15 15.82 6.39
CA ALA A 142 -8.71 16.80 5.39
C ALA A 142 -9.77 17.91 5.16
N GLY A 143 -11.05 17.54 5.16
CA GLY A 143 -12.17 18.52 5.05
C GLY A 143 -12.29 19.46 6.25
N LEU A 144 -11.76 19.06 7.42
CA LEU A 144 -11.72 19.91 8.63
C LEU A 144 -10.46 20.79 8.68
N GLY A 145 -9.47 20.52 7.84
CA GLY A 145 -8.24 21.30 7.74
C GLY A 145 -8.55 22.76 7.40
N GLY A 146 -8.08 23.68 8.25
CA GLY A 146 -8.34 25.12 8.11
C GLY A 146 -9.61 25.63 8.80
N THR A 147 -10.47 24.75 9.31
CA THR A 147 -11.68 25.16 10.05
C THR A 147 -11.38 25.37 11.53
N VAL A 148 -10.41 24.66 12.09
CA VAL A 148 -10.09 24.66 13.52
C VAL A 148 -9.04 25.70 13.92
N TYR A 149 -8.32 26.29 12.96
CA TYR A 149 -7.20 27.20 13.20
C TYR A 149 -7.34 28.56 12.48
N ARG A 150 -8.55 29.04 12.24
CA ARG A 150 -8.71 30.46 11.92
C ARG A 150 -8.50 31.27 13.20
N ILE A 151 -7.27 31.71 13.40
CA ILE A 151 -7.02 32.85 14.27
C ILE A 151 -7.60 34.05 13.48
N GLU A 152 -8.70 34.63 13.97
CA GLU A 152 -9.13 35.93 13.46
C GLU A 152 -7.96 36.89 13.71
N GLU A 153 -7.46 37.49 12.63
CA GLU A 153 -6.50 38.58 12.77
C GLU A 153 -7.13 39.64 13.68
N ILE A 154 -6.58 39.76 14.88
CA ILE A 154 -6.96 40.83 15.81
C ILE A 154 -6.44 42.11 15.16
N ALA A 155 -7.37 42.92 14.65
CA ALA A 155 -7.11 44.24 14.08
C ALA A 155 -6.69 45.23 15.17
#